data_5d2e9cef9ad80427db9997bc41a76aa2
#
_entry.id   5d2e9cef9ad80427db9997bc41a76aa2
#
_cell.length_a   1.000
_cell.length_b   1.000
_cell.length_c   1.000
_cell.angle_alpha   90.00
_cell.angle_beta   90.00
_cell.angle_gamma   90.00
#
_symmetry.space_group_name_H-M   'P 1'
#
loop_
_entity.id
_entity.type
_entity.pdbx_description
1 polymer ?
#
loop_
_entity_poly.entity_id
_entity_poly.type
_entity_poly.pdbx_seq_one_letter_code
_entity_poly.pdbx_strand_id
1 'polypeptide(L)'
;MKKAVNVETNNFDTSLKEQILAVKNAGFQGVFFDWADTEEFKEIVEFTRATGLEIASIHAPFDHVCDMWNEEKPEIFHKLIKCINDCGSLNIKTLVCHVYIGFDTVAKVTDIGIKNFSLLIDEAEKYDLNLAFENTEGVECLYGIKEHLSHRKNCGFCIDTGHEFCYNAGYDLLKDFCDKLFFLHINDNMGVTGDRVFWTDDSHIIPFKHGKVNWQRFTSNLKSINWNSWISLELCVKNKPNKHTHDDLIGVPCEAFYNMAFEAAKRIEGNVND
;
A
#
# COMPACT_ATOMS: atom_id res chain seq x y z
N MET A 1 6.45 -8.01 15.75
CA MET A 1 5.70 -7.04 14.91
C MET A 1 4.26 -7.52 14.70
N LYS A 2 3.29 -6.61 14.56
CA LYS A 2 1.92 -6.98 14.14
C LYS A 2 1.91 -7.34 12.65
N LYS A 3 0.98 -8.19 12.25
CA LYS A 3 0.83 -8.64 10.86
C LYS A 3 -0.53 -8.21 10.32
N ALA A 4 -0.53 -7.61 9.13
CA ALA A 4 -1.73 -7.22 8.41
C ALA A 4 -1.68 -7.72 6.96
N VAL A 5 -2.83 -7.80 6.33
CA VAL A 5 -2.97 -8.14 4.90
C VAL A 5 -4.15 -7.38 4.31
N ASN A 6 -4.08 -7.11 3.02
CA ASN A 6 -5.20 -6.51 2.30
C ASN A 6 -6.38 -7.46 2.16
N VAL A 7 -7.58 -6.89 2.11
CA VAL A 7 -8.80 -7.56 1.67
C VAL A 7 -9.39 -6.78 0.50
N GLU A 8 -9.75 -7.47 -0.56
CA GLU A 8 -10.23 -6.87 -1.81
C GLU A 8 -11.43 -7.62 -2.38
N THR A 9 -12.42 -6.88 -2.87
CA THR A 9 -13.63 -7.46 -3.49
C THR A 9 -13.32 -8.32 -4.71
N ASN A 10 -12.23 -8.03 -5.41
CA ASN A 10 -11.87 -8.72 -6.66
C ASN A 10 -11.02 -9.98 -6.45
N ASN A 11 -10.47 -10.22 -5.26
CA ASN A 11 -9.61 -11.37 -5.03
C ASN A 11 -10.38 -12.70 -5.02
N PHE A 12 -11.56 -12.72 -4.40
CA PHE A 12 -12.35 -13.95 -4.24
C PHE A 12 -13.82 -13.70 -4.59
N ASP A 13 -14.56 -14.79 -4.85
CA ASP A 13 -16.02 -14.74 -4.98
C ASP A 13 -16.72 -14.77 -3.59
N THR A 14 -16.14 -14.04 -2.63
CA THR A 14 -16.60 -13.91 -1.25
C THR A 14 -16.69 -12.44 -0.86
N SER A 15 -17.56 -12.12 0.09
CA SER A 15 -17.69 -10.76 0.61
C SER A 15 -16.44 -10.32 1.38
N LEU A 16 -16.22 -9.01 1.50
CA LEU A 16 -15.16 -8.48 2.35
C LEU A 16 -15.27 -8.95 3.81
N LYS A 17 -16.51 -9.11 4.32
CA LYS A 17 -16.74 -9.60 5.69
C LYS A 17 -16.25 -11.04 5.87
N GLU A 18 -16.47 -11.91 4.88
CA GLU A 18 -15.95 -13.28 4.90
C GLU A 18 -14.44 -13.31 4.79
N GLN A 19 -13.84 -12.48 3.93
CA GLN A 19 -12.37 -12.35 3.85
C GLN A 19 -11.77 -11.87 5.19
N ILE A 20 -12.36 -10.86 5.83
CA ILE A 20 -11.93 -10.35 7.15
C ILE A 20 -11.94 -11.48 8.21
N LEU A 21 -12.98 -12.34 8.20
CA LEU A 21 -13.02 -13.49 9.11
C LEU A 21 -11.95 -14.53 8.79
N ALA A 22 -11.68 -14.79 7.50
CA ALA A 22 -10.61 -15.68 7.08
C ALA A 22 -9.22 -15.14 7.50
N VAL A 23 -8.97 -13.83 7.35
CA VAL A 23 -7.75 -13.15 7.83
C VAL A 23 -7.58 -13.31 9.34
N LYS A 24 -8.65 -13.08 10.12
CA LYS A 24 -8.64 -13.30 11.57
C LYS A 24 -8.29 -14.75 11.93
N ASN A 25 -8.94 -15.71 11.27
CA ASN A 25 -8.75 -17.14 11.52
C ASN A 25 -7.32 -17.59 11.16
N ALA A 26 -6.68 -16.98 10.15
CA ALA A 26 -5.29 -17.22 9.79
C ALA A 26 -4.29 -16.70 10.85
N GLY A 27 -4.71 -15.78 11.74
CA GLY A 27 -3.89 -15.28 12.84
C GLY A 27 -3.33 -13.87 12.66
N PHE A 28 -3.73 -13.14 11.64
CA PHE A 28 -3.38 -11.73 11.48
C PHE A 28 -3.98 -10.87 12.61
N GLN A 29 -3.34 -9.75 12.88
CA GLN A 29 -3.80 -8.77 13.89
C GLN A 29 -4.51 -7.58 13.26
N GLY A 30 -4.37 -7.38 11.94
CA GLY A 30 -5.01 -6.30 11.23
C GLY A 30 -5.26 -6.59 9.76
N VAL A 31 -6.05 -5.72 9.17
CA VAL A 31 -6.33 -5.67 7.73
C VAL A 31 -6.16 -4.26 7.23
N PHE A 32 -6.04 -4.11 5.92
CA PHE A 32 -6.23 -2.85 5.22
C PHE A 32 -7.04 -3.09 3.93
N PHE A 33 -7.68 -2.06 3.42
CA PHE A 33 -8.53 -2.12 2.25
C PHE A 33 -8.73 -0.73 1.65
N ASP A 34 -9.29 -0.70 0.44
CA ASP A 34 -9.52 0.54 -0.28
C ASP A 34 -10.67 1.33 0.34
N TRP A 35 -10.52 2.65 0.34
CA TRP A 35 -11.61 3.56 0.60
C TRP A 35 -12.64 3.51 -0.55
N ALA A 36 -13.90 3.55 -0.18
CA ALA A 36 -15.01 3.70 -1.10
C ALA A 36 -15.97 4.80 -0.62
N ASP A 37 -16.47 5.60 -1.56
CA ASP A 37 -17.48 6.62 -1.28
C ASP A 37 -18.87 6.00 -1.13
N THR A 38 -19.04 5.14 -0.12
CA THR A 38 -20.27 4.40 0.14
C THR A 38 -20.51 4.24 1.64
N GLU A 39 -21.75 4.05 2.03
CA GLU A 39 -22.11 3.69 3.43
C GLU A 39 -21.48 2.34 3.83
N GLU A 40 -21.30 1.41 2.86
CA GLU A 40 -20.69 0.11 3.09
C GLU A 40 -19.24 0.23 3.63
N PHE A 41 -18.49 1.25 3.21
CA PHE A 41 -17.14 1.49 3.74
C PHE A 41 -17.15 1.61 5.27
N LYS A 42 -18.07 2.40 5.81
CA LYS A 42 -18.23 2.56 7.26
C LYS A 42 -18.64 1.25 7.93
N GLU A 43 -19.58 0.51 7.33
CA GLU A 43 -19.99 -0.80 7.86
C GLU A 43 -18.83 -1.80 7.91
N ILE A 44 -17.95 -1.82 6.90
CA ILE A 44 -16.76 -2.69 6.89
C ILE A 44 -15.78 -2.29 7.98
N VAL A 45 -15.56 -0.99 8.19
CA VAL A 45 -14.73 -0.48 9.30
C VAL A 45 -15.26 -0.95 10.66
N GLU A 46 -16.57 -0.77 10.89
CA GLU A 46 -17.22 -1.19 12.13
C GLU A 46 -17.19 -2.71 12.33
N PHE A 47 -17.48 -3.46 11.27
CA PHE A 47 -17.39 -4.91 11.28
C PHE A 47 -15.98 -5.42 11.60
N THR A 48 -14.96 -4.86 10.95
CA THR A 48 -13.56 -5.20 11.21
C THR A 48 -13.23 -5.05 12.69
N ARG A 49 -13.55 -3.92 13.29
CA ARG A 49 -13.34 -3.67 14.72
C ARG A 49 -14.11 -4.62 15.63
N ALA A 50 -15.34 -4.95 15.26
CA ALA A 50 -16.16 -5.90 16.02
C ALA A 50 -15.54 -7.33 16.03
N THR A 51 -14.75 -7.70 15.02
CA THR A 51 -14.00 -8.97 15.02
C THR A 51 -12.80 -8.96 15.94
N GLY A 52 -12.35 -7.79 16.41
CA GLY A 52 -11.12 -7.60 17.19
C GLY A 52 -9.87 -7.40 16.34
N LEU A 53 -9.98 -7.33 15.00
CA LEU A 53 -8.89 -6.91 14.13
C LEU A 53 -8.72 -5.39 14.15
N GLU A 54 -7.48 -4.94 14.02
CA GLU A 54 -7.16 -3.53 13.81
C GLU A 54 -7.25 -3.18 12.31
N ILE A 55 -7.58 -1.94 12.01
CA ILE A 55 -7.39 -1.39 10.66
C ILE A 55 -6.00 -0.81 10.62
N ALA A 56 -5.09 -1.49 9.91
CA ALA A 56 -3.68 -1.13 9.84
C ALA A 56 -3.49 0.14 9.00
N SER A 57 -4.22 0.24 7.90
CA SER A 57 -4.33 1.43 7.05
C SER A 57 -5.60 1.36 6.21
N ILE A 58 -5.92 2.45 5.54
CA ILE A 58 -6.83 2.49 4.40
C ILE A 58 -6.01 2.93 3.18
N HIS A 59 -6.33 2.40 1.99
CA HIS A 59 -5.76 2.84 0.74
C HIS A 59 -6.65 3.92 0.10
N ALA A 60 -6.07 5.04 -0.26
CA ALA A 60 -6.78 6.16 -0.87
C ALA A 60 -7.09 5.89 -2.36
N PRO A 61 -8.12 6.52 -2.94
CA PRO A 61 -8.34 6.46 -4.37
C PRO A 61 -7.15 7.09 -5.14
N PHE A 62 -6.80 6.50 -6.28
CA PHE A 62 -5.60 6.90 -7.02
C PHE A 62 -5.85 7.17 -8.52
N ASP A 63 -7.06 6.94 -9.02
CA ASP A 63 -7.40 7.24 -10.42
C ASP A 63 -7.11 8.72 -10.72
N HIS A 64 -6.34 8.95 -11.78
CA HIS A 64 -5.94 10.30 -12.21
C HIS A 64 -5.10 11.08 -11.18
N VAL A 65 -4.41 10.43 -10.25
CA VAL A 65 -3.58 11.13 -9.24
C VAL A 65 -2.46 11.97 -9.88
N CYS A 66 -2.03 11.65 -11.10
CA CYS A 66 -1.08 12.47 -11.87
C CYS A 66 -1.59 13.91 -12.12
N ASP A 67 -2.90 14.13 -12.17
CA ASP A 67 -3.48 15.48 -12.36
C ASP A 67 -3.16 16.41 -11.18
N MET A 68 -2.87 15.85 -10.00
CA MET A 68 -2.42 16.61 -8.83
C MET A 68 -1.18 17.47 -9.11
N TRP A 69 -0.34 17.05 -10.05
CA TRP A 69 0.89 17.75 -10.40
C TRP A 69 0.71 18.82 -11.48
N ASN A 70 -0.41 18.79 -12.19
CA ASN A 70 -0.64 19.65 -13.37
C ASN A 70 -1.77 20.66 -13.18
N GLU A 71 -2.72 20.38 -12.29
CA GLU A 71 -3.91 21.16 -12.10
C GLU A 71 -4.08 21.59 -10.65
N GLU A 72 -4.60 22.81 -10.42
CA GLU A 72 -4.93 23.28 -9.08
C GLU A 72 -6.25 22.62 -8.63
N LYS A 73 -6.16 21.76 -7.60
CA LYS A 73 -7.31 21.05 -7.02
C LYS A 73 -8.15 20.29 -8.07
N PRO A 74 -7.55 19.32 -8.81
CA PRO A 74 -8.29 18.50 -9.77
C PRO A 74 -9.38 17.67 -9.08
N GLU A 75 -10.19 16.92 -9.84
CA GLU A 75 -11.27 16.11 -9.29
C GLU A 75 -10.76 15.12 -8.21
N ILE A 76 -9.65 14.48 -8.47
CA ILE A 76 -9.03 13.54 -7.50
C ILE A 76 -8.66 14.23 -6.18
N PHE A 77 -8.26 15.51 -6.19
CA PHE A 77 -8.01 16.26 -4.96
C PHE A 77 -9.24 16.27 -4.05
N HIS A 78 -10.43 16.52 -4.60
CA HIS A 78 -11.67 16.55 -3.82
C HIS A 78 -12.06 15.16 -3.30
N LYS A 79 -11.80 14.10 -4.07
CA LYS A 79 -11.98 12.71 -3.61
C LYS A 79 -11.04 12.39 -2.45
N LEU A 80 -9.77 12.79 -2.55
CA LEU A 80 -8.78 12.60 -1.48
C LEU A 80 -9.14 13.36 -0.21
N ILE A 81 -9.61 14.59 -0.31
CA ILE A 81 -10.12 15.37 0.84
C ILE A 81 -11.29 14.65 1.51
N LYS A 82 -12.25 14.12 0.70
CA LYS A 82 -13.36 13.34 1.25
C LYS A 82 -12.87 12.07 1.95
N CYS A 83 -11.97 11.33 1.33
CA CYS A 83 -11.35 10.13 1.91
C CYS A 83 -10.66 10.45 3.26
N ILE A 84 -9.89 11.55 3.35
CA ILE A 84 -9.24 12.00 4.57
C ILE A 84 -10.28 12.29 5.66
N ASN A 85 -11.37 13.00 5.33
CA ASN A 85 -12.42 13.33 6.28
C ASN A 85 -13.17 12.08 6.78
N ASP A 86 -13.49 11.14 5.91
CA ASP A 86 -14.13 9.88 6.26
C ASP A 86 -13.21 9.05 7.17
N CYS A 87 -11.94 8.87 6.79
CA CYS A 87 -10.95 8.18 7.61
C CYS A 87 -10.74 8.85 8.98
N GLY A 88 -10.60 10.16 8.98
CA GLY A 88 -10.44 10.95 10.20
C GLY A 88 -11.63 10.80 11.16
N SER A 89 -12.86 10.90 10.64
CA SER A 89 -14.09 10.73 11.42
C SER A 89 -14.24 9.33 12.03
N LEU A 90 -13.68 8.34 11.36
CA LEU A 90 -13.64 6.95 11.80
C LEU A 90 -12.41 6.61 12.65
N ASN A 91 -11.57 7.60 13.03
CA ASN A 91 -10.35 7.40 13.80
C ASN A 91 -9.38 6.38 13.17
N ILE A 92 -9.29 6.35 11.85
CA ILE A 92 -8.22 5.65 11.12
C ILE A 92 -6.91 6.40 11.38
N LYS A 93 -5.80 5.65 11.51
CA LYS A 93 -4.51 6.24 11.88
C LYS A 93 -3.56 6.44 10.70
N THR A 94 -3.73 5.68 9.64
CA THR A 94 -2.85 5.73 8.46
C THR A 94 -3.68 5.61 7.20
N LEU A 95 -3.46 6.53 6.27
CA LEU A 95 -3.99 6.52 4.90
C LEU A 95 -2.82 6.41 3.94
N VAL A 96 -2.77 5.35 3.15
CA VAL A 96 -1.78 5.19 2.08
C VAL A 96 -2.28 5.90 0.83
N CYS A 97 -1.42 6.69 0.21
CA CYS A 97 -1.76 7.50 -0.95
C CYS A 97 -0.70 7.35 -2.04
N HIS A 98 -1.11 7.00 -3.25
CA HIS A 98 -0.23 7.15 -4.40
C HIS A 98 0.09 8.62 -4.66
N VAL A 99 1.28 8.88 -5.16
CA VAL A 99 1.69 10.25 -5.52
C VAL A 99 1.63 10.50 -7.01
N TYR A 100 1.70 9.43 -7.82
CA TYR A 100 1.69 9.50 -9.26
C TYR A 100 1.24 8.15 -9.85
N ILE A 101 0.50 8.18 -10.95
CA ILE A 101 0.24 7.05 -11.85
C ILE A 101 0.19 7.58 -13.27
N GLY A 102 1.05 7.08 -14.17
CA GLY A 102 1.07 7.53 -15.56
C GLY A 102 2.19 6.89 -16.37
N PHE A 103 1.91 5.75 -17.01
CA PHE A 103 2.91 4.99 -17.78
C PHE A 103 3.26 5.60 -19.14
N ASP A 104 2.44 6.51 -19.64
CA ASP A 104 2.61 7.19 -20.93
C ASP A 104 2.98 8.67 -20.77
N THR A 105 3.21 9.13 -19.55
CA THR A 105 3.56 10.52 -19.22
C THR A 105 4.84 10.56 -18.39
N VAL A 106 5.49 11.70 -18.38
CA VAL A 106 6.71 11.90 -17.59
C VAL A 106 6.33 12.54 -16.27
N ALA A 107 6.66 11.87 -15.17
CA ALA A 107 6.50 12.42 -13.83
C ALA A 107 7.35 13.67 -13.65
N LYS A 108 6.76 14.72 -13.11
CA LYS A 108 7.45 15.99 -12.88
C LYS A 108 6.94 16.66 -11.61
N VAL A 109 7.87 16.99 -10.74
CA VAL A 109 7.58 17.82 -9.56
C VAL A 109 7.25 19.25 -10.00
N THR A 110 6.13 19.77 -9.51
CA THR A 110 5.66 21.13 -9.79
C THR A 110 5.21 21.83 -8.52
N ASP A 111 5.25 23.18 -8.50
CA ASP A 111 4.75 23.98 -7.38
C ASP A 111 3.25 23.71 -7.12
N ILE A 112 2.48 23.47 -8.19
CA ILE A 112 1.05 23.13 -8.10
C ILE A 112 0.88 21.82 -7.34
N GLY A 113 1.65 20.79 -7.71
CA GLY A 113 1.60 19.50 -7.03
C GLY A 113 1.98 19.61 -5.55
N ILE A 114 3.10 20.26 -5.25
CA ILE A 114 3.52 20.48 -3.86
C ILE A 114 2.42 21.22 -3.06
N LYS A 115 1.79 22.24 -3.64
CA LYS A 115 0.68 22.94 -3.02
C LYS A 115 -0.53 22.02 -2.76
N ASN A 116 -0.92 21.22 -3.75
CA ASN A 116 -2.05 20.30 -3.62
C ASN A 116 -1.79 19.27 -2.50
N PHE A 117 -0.63 18.61 -2.51
CA PHE A 117 -0.28 17.64 -1.45
C PHE A 117 -0.12 18.29 -0.08
N SER A 118 0.39 19.53 0.00
CA SER A 118 0.42 20.29 1.26
C SER A 118 -0.98 20.50 1.83
N LEU A 119 -1.97 20.82 0.98
CA LEU A 119 -3.36 20.99 1.42
C LEU A 119 -4.01 19.68 1.89
N LEU A 120 -3.64 18.52 1.30
CA LEU A 120 -4.06 17.20 1.82
C LEU A 120 -3.51 16.97 3.22
N ILE A 121 -2.23 17.33 3.45
CA ILE A 121 -1.61 17.18 4.77
C ILE A 121 -2.27 18.11 5.77
N ASP A 122 -2.59 19.38 5.39
CA ASP A 122 -3.33 20.31 6.25
C ASP A 122 -4.68 19.74 6.72
N GLU A 123 -5.37 19.01 5.83
CA GLU A 123 -6.63 18.36 6.17
C GLU A 123 -6.41 17.17 7.11
N ALA A 124 -5.44 16.32 6.83
CA ALA A 124 -5.13 15.14 7.63
C ALA A 124 -4.67 15.48 9.05
N GLU A 125 -3.93 16.59 9.21
CA GLU A 125 -3.47 17.07 10.52
C GLU A 125 -4.61 17.40 11.47
N LYS A 126 -5.79 17.78 10.95
CA LYS A 126 -6.99 18.06 11.79
C LYS A 126 -7.46 16.82 12.56
N TYR A 127 -7.15 15.63 12.03
CA TYR A 127 -7.57 14.34 12.59
C TYR A 127 -6.43 13.54 13.22
N ASP A 128 -5.21 14.08 13.22
CA ASP A 128 -3.99 13.33 13.56
C ASP A 128 -3.88 12.05 12.72
N LEU A 129 -4.26 12.13 11.43
CA LEU A 129 -4.19 11.07 10.42
C LEU A 129 -2.86 11.15 9.69
N ASN A 130 -2.12 10.07 9.68
CA ASN A 130 -0.88 9.95 8.93
C ASN A 130 -1.17 9.70 7.44
N LEU A 131 -0.64 10.53 6.56
CA LEU A 131 -0.57 10.26 5.12
C LEU A 131 0.75 9.54 4.83
N ALA A 132 0.66 8.31 4.38
CA ALA A 132 1.80 7.48 3.97
C ALA A 132 1.86 7.49 2.43
N PHE A 133 2.69 8.35 1.86
CA PHE A 133 2.86 8.46 0.41
C PHE A 133 3.65 7.29 -0.13
N GLU A 134 3.10 6.63 -1.15
CA GLU A 134 3.62 5.36 -1.66
C GLU A 134 4.45 5.54 -2.93
N ASN A 135 5.51 4.73 -3.06
CA ASN A 135 6.31 4.66 -4.27
C ASN A 135 5.56 3.93 -5.38
N THR A 136 5.37 4.63 -6.47
CA THR A 136 4.81 4.14 -7.73
C THR A 136 5.78 4.43 -8.88
N GLU A 137 5.35 4.36 -10.14
CA GLU A 137 6.25 4.60 -11.29
C GLU A 137 6.82 6.01 -11.36
N GLY A 138 6.18 7.00 -10.78
CA GLY A 138 6.66 8.39 -10.72
C GLY A 138 7.45 8.70 -9.45
N VAL A 139 8.48 7.93 -9.14
CA VAL A 139 9.26 8.06 -7.90
C VAL A 139 9.85 9.45 -7.69
N GLU A 140 10.09 10.22 -8.75
CA GLU A 140 10.53 11.62 -8.69
C GLU A 140 9.53 12.48 -7.91
N CYS A 141 8.24 12.22 -8.07
CA CYS A 141 7.17 12.90 -7.34
C CYS A 141 7.22 12.56 -5.84
N LEU A 142 7.54 11.31 -5.49
CA LEU A 142 7.73 10.92 -4.09
C LEU A 142 8.93 11.64 -3.46
N TYR A 143 10.06 11.74 -4.17
CA TYR A 143 11.20 12.54 -3.73
C TYR A 143 10.84 14.03 -3.60
N GLY A 144 10.01 14.55 -4.50
CA GLY A 144 9.51 15.93 -4.39
C GLY A 144 8.71 16.16 -3.09
N ILE A 145 7.83 15.24 -2.73
CA ILE A 145 7.10 15.29 -1.44
C ILE A 145 8.08 15.22 -0.27
N LYS A 146 9.06 14.31 -0.34
CA LYS A 146 10.09 14.18 0.71
C LYS A 146 10.84 15.50 0.91
N GLU A 147 11.32 16.11 -0.16
CA GLU A 147 12.10 17.34 -0.11
C GLU A 147 11.32 18.51 0.47
N HIS A 148 10.06 18.68 0.04
CA HIS A 148 9.27 19.87 0.37
C HIS A 148 8.37 19.70 1.59
N LEU A 149 7.87 18.48 1.90
CA LEU A 149 6.79 18.29 2.85
C LEU A 149 7.11 17.34 4.02
N SER A 150 8.22 16.59 3.99
CA SER A 150 8.52 15.59 5.03
C SER A 150 8.79 16.20 6.42
N HIS A 151 8.99 17.51 6.52
CA HIS A 151 9.09 18.21 7.80
C HIS A 151 7.75 18.24 8.55
N ARG A 152 6.62 18.01 7.87
CA ARG A 152 5.28 17.97 8.48
C ARG A 152 5.11 16.69 9.30
N LYS A 153 4.40 16.79 10.43
CA LYS A 153 4.22 15.66 11.37
C LYS A 153 3.54 14.47 10.70
N ASN A 154 2.42 14.71 10.03
CA ASN A 154 1.56 13.69 9.45
C ASN A 154 1.90 13.35 7.98
N CYS A 155 3.06 13.81 7.49
CA CYS A 155 3.63 13.44 6.20
C CYS A 155 4.69 12.37 6.39
N GLY A 156 4.50 11.21 5.80
CA GLY A 156 5.46 10.10 5.78
C GLY A 156 5.29 9.23 4.54
N PHE A 157 5.89 8.05 4.55
CA PHE A 157 6.02 7.23 3.37
C PHE A 157 5.53 5.80 3.62
N CYS A 158 4.98 5.19 2.57
CA CYS A 158 4.77 3.77 2.43
C CYS A 158 5.76 3.24 1.39
N ILE A 159 6.47 2.16 1.70
CA ILE A 159 7.32 1.49 0.72
C ILE A 159 6.66 0.18 0.30
N ASP A 160 6.29 0.12 -0.98
CA ASP A 160 5.86 -1.09 -1.65
C ASP A 160 7.07 -1.78 -2.29
N THR A 161 7.30 -3.04 -1.89
CA THR A 161 8.46 -3.83 -2.31
C THR A 161 8.34 -4.33 -3.75
N GLY A 162 7.14 -4.57 -4.24
CA GLY A 162 6.89 -4.93 -5.63
C GLY A 162 7.05 -3.75 -6.57
N HIS A 163 6.50 -2.58 -6.21
CA HIS A 163 6.70 -1.33 -6.94
C HIS A 163 8.18 -0.93 -6.97
N GLU A 164 8.90 -1.05 -5.83
CA GLU A 164 10.34 -0.85 -5.80
C GLU A 164 11.03 -1.70 -6.87
N PHE A 165 10.62 -2.96 -7.00
CA PHE A 165 11.24 -3.90 -7.91
C PHE A 165 10.85 -3.70 -9.37
N CYS A 166 9.55 -3.53 -9.69
CA CYS A 166 9.07 -3.42 -11.07
C CYS A 166 9.07 -1.98 -11.60
N TYR A 167 8.75 -0.98 -10.77
CA TYR A 167 8.63 0.41 -11.22
C TYR A 167 9.88 1.24 -10.96
N ASN A 168 10.59 0.96 -9.89
CA ASN A 168 11.72 1.78 -9.45
C ASN A 168 13.08 1.08 -9.65
N ALA A 169 13.16 0.15 -10.61
CA ALA A 169 14.38 -0.55 -11.01
C ALA A 169 15.13 -1.27 -9.86
N GLY A 170 14.42 -1.63 -8.79
CA GLY A 170 14.97 -2.30 -7.62
C GLY A 170 15.89 -1.40 -6.76
N TYR A 171 15.77 -0.07 -6.87
CA TYR A 171 16.43 0.85 -5.95
C TYR A 171 16.02 0.56 -4.51
N ASP A 172 16.93 0.80 -3.57
CA ASP A 172 16.69 0.60 -2.15
C ASP A 172 16.03 1.83 -1.52
N LEU A 173 14.75 2.01 -1.85
CA LEU A 173 13.97 3.16 -1.40
C LEU A 173 13.79 3.19 0.13
N LEU A 174 13.79 2.01 0.76
CA LEU A 174 13.68 1.94 2.21
C LEU A 174 14.77 2.74 2.93
N LYS A 175 16.00 2.77 2.39
CA LYS A 175 17.08 3.60 2.95
C LYS A 175 16.79 5.08 2.86
N ASP A 176 16.24 5.51 1.73
CA ASP A 176 16.02 6.92 1.49
C ASP A 176 14.84 7.48 2.29
N PHE A 177 13.86 6.64 2.62
CA PHE A 177 12.60 7.05 3.24
C PHE A 177 12.44 6.59 4.70
N CYS A 178 13.43 5.89 5.28
CA CYS A 178 13.34 5.27 6.61
C CYS A 178 13.01 6.25 7.75
N ASP A 179 13.49 7.50 7.69
CA ASP A 179 13.28 8.50 8.75
C ASP A 179 11.80 8.89 8.93
N LYS A 180 10.99 8.67 7.90
CA LYS A 180 9.56 8.98 7.86
C LYS A 180 8.74 7.81 7.34
N LEU A 181 9.22 6.60 7.53
CA LEU A 181 8.47 5.40 7.15
C LEU A 181 7.28 5.20 8.09
N PHE A 182 6.07 5.26 7.55
CA PHE A 182 4.83 5.07 8.30
C PHE A 182 4.20 3.71 8.05
N PHE A 183 4.33 3.19 6.84
CA PHE A 183 3.71 1.93 6.45
C PHE A 183 4.56 1.15 5.44
N LEU A 184 4.18 -0.10 5.20
CA LEU A 184 4.79 -0.97 4.21
C LEU A 184 3.70 -1.68 3.42
N HIS A 185 3.85 -1.77 2.11
CA HIS A 185 3.16 -2.74 1.29
C HIS A 185 4.17 -3.80 0.85
N ILE A 186 4.00 -5.01 1.35
CA ILE A 186 4.98 -6.07 1.17
C ILE A 186 4.38 -7.13 0.24
N ASN A 187 4.96 -7.26 -0.92
CA ASN A 187 4.64 -8.30 -1.89
C ASN A 187 5.88 -8.70 -2.69
N ASP A 188 5.85 -9.86 -3.31
CA ASP A 188 6.88 -10.28 -4.25
C ASP A 188 6.49 -9.90 -5.68
N ASN A 189 7.49 -9.85 -6.57
CA ASN A 189 7.28 -9.38 -7.93
C ASN A 189 8.22 -10.08 -8.92
N MET A 190 7.76 -10.27 -10.16
CA MET A 190 8.56 -10.87 -11.23
C MET A 190 9.46 -9.87 -11.97
N GLY A 191 9.23 -8.58 -11.76
CA GLY A 191 9.87 -7.48 -12.48
C GLY A 191 9.25 -7.24 -13.85
N VAL A 192 9.86 -6.30 -14.57
CA VAL A 192 9.44 -5.91 -15.91
C VAL A 192 9.56 -7.09 -16.88
N THR A 193 8.50 -7.37 -17.61
CA THR A 193 8.41 -8.53 -18.53
C THR A 193 8.32 -8.14 -20.00
N GLY A 194 8.29 -6.83 -20.31
CA GLY A 194 8.24 -6.26 -21.67
C GLY A 194 9.41 -5.33 -21.92
N ASP A 195 9.33 -4.58 -23.01
CA ASP A 195 10.34 -3.59 -23.40
C ASP A 195 10.29 -2.30 -22.56
N ARG A 196 9.20 -2.11 -21.83
CA ARG A 196 8.99 -0.97 -20.92
C ARG A 196 8.19 -1.41 -19.71
N VAL A 197 8.29 -0.64 -18.66
CA VAL A 197 7.46 -0.76 -17.45
C VAL A 197 6.00 -0.52 -17.80
N PHE A 198 5.11 -1.34 -17.26
CA PHE A 198 3.67 -1.19 -17.43
C PHE A 198 2.91 -1.70 -16.19
N TRP A 199 1.67 -1.21 -15.98
CA TRP A 199 0.87 -1.57 -14.79
C TRP A 199 0.65 -3.09 -14.61
N THR A 200 0.73 -3.88 -15.69
CA THR A 200 0.61 -5.34 -15.61
C THR A 200 1.85 -6.04 -15.03
N ASP A 201 2.95 -5.31 -14.82
CA ASP A 201 4.15 -5.85 -14.17
C ASP A 201 4.04 -5.85 -12.64
N ASP A 202 3.04 -5.13 -12.13
CA ASP A 202 2.70 -5.10 -10.71
C ASP A 202 1.93 -6.37 -10.32
N SER A 203 2.65 -7.36 -9.80
CA SER A 203 2.12 -8.73 -9.67
C SER A 203 1.64 -9.11 -8.27
N HIS A 204 2.01 -8.40 -7.22
CA HIS A 204 1.56 -8.61 -5.83
C HIS A 204 1.56 -10.09 -5.38
N ILE A 205 2.69 -10.79 -5.60
CA ILE A 205 2.86 -12.22 -5.28
C ILE A 205 3.11 -12.40 -3.79
N ILE A 206 2.68 -13.53 -3.22
CA ILE A 206 3.04 -13.92 -1.84
C ILE A 206 4.57 -13.99 -1.71
N PRO A 207 5.19 -13.31 -0.71
CA PRO A 207 6.63 -13.32 -0.49
C PRO A 207 7.24 -14.73 -0.42
N PHE A 208 8.45 -14.87 -0.96
CA PHE A 208 9.24 -16.11 -1.01
C PHE A 208 8.67 -17.23 -1.89
N LYS A 209 7.68 -16.98 -2.71
CA LYS A 209 7.07 -18.00 -3.54
C LYS A 209 7.87 -18.19 -4.85
N HIS A 210 7.69 -17.33 -5.81
CA HIS A 210 8.39 -17.40 -7.11
C HIS A 210 8.78 -16.03 -7.69
N GLY A 211 8.58 -14.95 -6.91
CA GLY A 211 9.05 -13.62 -7.27
C GLY A 211 10.56 -13.46 -7.09
N LYS A 212 11.04 -12.26 -7.37
CA LYS A 212 12.49 -11.95 -7.46
C LYS A 212 12.93 -10.84 -6.51
N VAL A 213 12.06 -10.36 -5.62
CA VAL A 213 12.43 -9.36 -4.63
C VAL A 213 13.56 -9.87 -3.74
N ASN A 214 14.54 -9.03 -3.45
CA ASN A 214 15.68 -9.40 -2.59
C ASN A 214 15.28 -9.33 -1.11
N TRP A 215 14.67 -10.40 -0.61
CA TRP A 215 14.18 -10.50 0.78
C TRP A 215 15.28 -10.37 1.82
N GLN A 216 16.51 -10.82 1.54
CA GLN A 216 17.63 -10.67 2.47
C GLN A 216 17.99 -9.19 2.65
N ARG A 217 18.06 -8.42 1.54
CA ARG A 217 18.30 -6.97 1.60
C ARG A 217 17.17 -6.28 2.38
N PHE A 218 15.92 -6.57 2.01
CA PHE A 218 14.74 -5.96 2.61
C PHE A 218 14.68 -6.18 4.13
N THR A 219 14.81 -7.44 4.58
CA THR A 219 14.75 -7.75 6.02
C THR A 219 15.96 -7.20 6.80
N SER A 220 17.16 -7.19 6.18
CA SER A 220 18.33 -6.54 6.79
C SER A 220 18.14 -5.03 6.96
N ASN A 221 17.49 -4.37 5.99
CA ASN A 221 17.17 -2.95 6.09
C ASN A 221 16.14 -2.69 7.19
N LEU A 222 15.05 -3.47 7.27
CA LEU A 222 14.07 -3.36 8.36
C LEU A 222 14.72 -3.51 9.74
N LYS A 223 15.65 -4.46 9.87
CA LYS A 223 16.42 -4.65 11.09
C LYS A 223 17.29 -3.42 11.41
N SER A 224 17.97 -2.87 10.41
CA SER A 224 18.87 -1.72 10.59
C SER A 224 18.16 -0.45 11.09
N ILE A 225 16.89 -0.27 10.70
CA ILE A 225 16.06 0.86 11.13
C ILE A 225 15.24 0.55 12.39
N ASN A 226 15.41 -0.64 12.98
CA ASN A 226 14.62 -1.12 14.14
C ASN A 226 13.11 -1.06 13.89
N TRP A 227 12.66 -1.47 12.68
CA TRP A 227 11.25 -1.49 12.35
C TRP A 227 10.48 -2.41 13.30
N ASN A 228 9.46 -1.90 13.96
CA ASN A 228 8.68 -2.62 14.97
C ASN A 228 7.16 -2.46 14.81
N SER A 229 6.72 -1.89 13.69
CA SER A 229 5.32 -1.66 13.36
C SER A 229 4.70 -2.85 12.60
N TRP A 230 3.98 -2.59 11.53
CA TRP A 230 3.28 -3.62 10.75
C TRP A 230 4.19 -4.34 9.76
N ILE A 231 4.05 -5.66 9.68
CA ILE A 231 4.37 -6.45 8.49
C ILE A 231 3.05 -6.57 7.72
N SER A 232 2.87 -5.74 6.72
CA SER A 232 1.62 -5.60 5.97
C SER A 232 1.79 -6.12 4.56
N LEU A 233 1.10 -7.22 4.26
CA LEU A 233 1.17 -7.85 2.94
C LEU A 233 0.08 -7.28 2.04
N GLU A 234 0.46 -6.86 0.83
CA GLU A 234 -0.45 -6.43 -0.22
C GLU A 234 -0.42 -7.45 -1.37
N LEU A 235 -1.45 -8.26 -1.48
CA LEU A 235 -1.44 -9.46 -2.30
C LEU A 235 -2.63 -9.54 -3.24
N CYS A 236 -2.39 -10.07 -4.45
CA CYS A 236 -3.41 -10.44 -5.41
C CYS A 236 -3.49 -11.96 -5.59
N VAL A 237 -4.65 -12.45 -6.01
CA VAL A 237 -4.86 -13.86 -6.40
C VAL A 237 -5.17 -14.01 -7.88
N LYS A 238 -5.48 -12.92 -8.57
CA LYS A 238 -5.87 -12.94 -9.99
C LYS A 238 -4.72 -12.47 -10.87
N ASN A 239 -4.54 -13.18 -11.96
CA ASN A 239 -3.59 -12.76 -12.99
C ASN A 239 -3.96 -11.41 -13.59
N LYS A 240 -2.99 -10.54 -13.78
CA LYS A 240 -3.14 -9.38 -14.65
C LYS A 240 -3.32 -9.87 -16.11
N PRO A 241 -3.89 -9.06 -17.01
CA PRO A 241 -4.08 -9.44 -18.41
C PRO A 241 -2.80 -9.97 -19.07
N ASN A 242 -2.88 -11.12 -19.71
CA ASN A 242 -1.75 -11.81 -20.36
C ASN A 242 -0.57 -12.19 -19.44
N LYS A 243 -0.80 -12.27 -18.14
CA LYS A 243 0.17 -12.76 -17.15
C LYS A 243 -0.31 -14.09 -16.56
N HIS A 244 0.61 -14.88 -16.05
CA HIS A 244 0.40 -16.21 -15.45
C HIS A 244 1.03 -16.31 -14.07
N THR A 245 1.18 -15.19 -13.38
CA THR A 245 1.87 -15.08 -12.09
C THR A 245 1.12 -15.74 -10.94
N HIS A 246 -0.19 -15.92 -11.08
CA HIS A 246 -1.06 -16.49 -10.05
C HIS A 246 -1.79 -17.77 -10.50
N ASP A 247 -1.29 -18.46 -11.55
CA ASP A 247 -1.91 -19.70 -12.03
C ASP A 247 -2.04 -20.78 -10.93
N ASP A 248 -1.10 -20.81 -10.01
CA ASP A 248 -1.05 -21.71 -8.87
C ASP A 248 -2.02 -21.33 -7.73
N LEU A 249 -2.67 -20.17 -7.82
CA LEU A 249 -3.71 -19.71 -6.89
C LEU A 249 -5.12 -19.91 -7.45
N ILE A 250 -5.27 -20.36 -8.70
CA ILE A 250 -6.57 -20.62 -9.31
C ILE A 250 -7.30 -21.70 -8.50
N GLY A 251 -8.50 -21.35 -8.00
CA GLY A 251 -9.32 -22.24 -7.19
C GLY A 251 -8.85 -22.46 -5.75
N VAL A 252 -7.82 -21.75 -5.30
CA VAL A 252 -7.40 -21.78 -3.90
C VAL A 252 -8.47 -21.09 -3.04
N PRO A 253 -9.02 -21.75 -1.99
CA PRO A 253 -9.96 -21.12 -1.08
C PRO A 253 -9.37 -19.92 -0.34
N CYS A 254 -10.20 -18.94 -0.03
CA CYS A 254 -9.85 -17.71 0.69
C CYS A 254 -9.05 -17.99 1.98
N GLU A 255 -9.52 -18.94 2.81
CA GLU A 255 -8.86 -19.32 4.07
C GLU A 255 -7.47 -19.92 3.83
N ALA A 256 -7.31 -20.75 2.80
CA ALA A 256 -6.02 -21.35 2.46
C ALA A 256 -5.03 -20.29 1.99
N PHE A 257 -5.48 -19.33 1.19
CA PHE A 257 -4.67 -18.20 0.76
C PHE A 257 -4.16 -17.36 1.94
N TYR A 258 -5.05 -16.94 2.85
CA TYR A 258 -4.63 -16.13 3.99
C TYR A 258 -3.74 -16.90 4.97
N ASN A 259 -3.89 -18.23 5.07
CA ASN A 259 -2.94 -19.06 5.82
C ASN A 259 -1.54 -19.03 5.18
N MET A 260 -1.44 -19.17 3.85
CA MET A 260 -0.14 -19.04 3.14
C MET A 260 0.47 -17.64 3.32
N ALA A 261 -0.34 -16.60 3.22
CA ALA A 261 0.09 -15.22 3.44
C ALA A 261 0.62 -15.01 4.87
N PHE A 262 -0.06 -15.58 5.87
CA PHE A 262 0.37 -15.47 7.27
C PHE A 262 1.71 -16.16 7.52
N GLU A 263 1.95 -17.34 6.92
CA GLU A 263 3.25 -18.01 7.01
C GLU A 263 4.37 -17.17 6.36
N ALA A 264 4.11 -16.51 5.24
CA ALA A 264 5.05 -15.59 4.62
C ALA A 264 5.36 -14.39 5.54
N ALA A 265 4.35 -13.79 6.17
CA ALA A 265 4.53 -12.69 7.12
C ALA A 265 5.37 -13.10 8.34
N LYS A 266 5.15 -14.32 8.88
CA LYS A 266 5.99 -14.88 9.96
C LYS A 266 7.44 -15.07 9.53
N ARG A 267 7.67 -15.52 8.30
CA ARG A 267 9.02 -15.70 7.76
C ARG A 267 9.75 -14.37 7.61
N ILE A 268 9.06 -13.30 7.17
CA ILE A 268 9.64 -11.95 7.13
C ILE A 268 10.05 -11.52 8.54
N GLU A 269 9.16 -11.65 9.52
CA GLU A 269 9.45 -11.30 10.93
C GLU A 269 10.63 -12.10 11.49
N GLY A 270 10.70 -13.42 11.22
CA GLY A 270 11.82 -14.27 11.62
C GLY A 270 13.14 -13.73 11.05
N ASN A 271 13.20 -13.47 9.76
CA ASN A 271 14.42 -12.96 9.11
C ASN A 271 14.84 -11.55 9.58
N VAL A 272 13.92 -10.73 10.10
CA VAL A 272 14.26 -9.43 10.72
C VAL A 272 14.84 -9.63 12.11
N ASN A 273 14.38 -10.63 12.87
CA ASN A 273 14.80 -10.88 14.23
C ASN A 273 16.12 -11.68 14.34
N ASP A 274 16.44 -12.49 13.32
CA ASP A 274 17.71 -13.25 13.20
C ASP A 274 18.90 -12.32 12.82
#